data_2dc434fa969018a8bcad936719e7996a
#
_entry.id   2dc434fa969018a8bcad936719e7996a
#
_cell.length_a   1.000
_cell.length_b   1.000
_cell.length_c   1.000
_cell.angle_alpha   90.00
_cell.angle_beta   90.00
_cell.angle_gamma   90.00
#
_symmetry.space_group_name_H-M   'P 1'
#
loop_
_entity.id
_entity.type
_entity.pdbx_description
1 polymer ?
#
loop_
_entity_poly.entity_id
_entity_poly.type
_entity_poly.pdbx_seq_one_letter_code
_entity_poly.pdbx_strand_id
1 'polypeptide(L)'
;MGMGRKGNHFTLHGQLHEPLALKEYKKATGCRVGQYGLVASKEKPWLACSPDGVTHCGRLVEVRRVGRVEGQGDGTLTPPQLKCPVSRLIVPGEVPRHYLPQLQISMYILDLQEADYFEWTQGQTNLVRVKRDQPYIDAMLEKLQDFYDQWQTMKQEGRKPKRRRAQKKDFDFL
;
A
#
# COMPACT_ATOMS: atom_id res chain seq x y z
N MET A 1 10.75 4.80 28.15
CA MET A 1 11.51 5.30 26.98
C MET A 1 11.48 4.21 25.91
N GLY A 2 10.58 4.31 24.92
CA GLY A 2 10.46 3.35 23.84
C GLY A 2 11.56 3.58 22.81
N MET A 3 12.43 2.60 22.62
CA MET A 3 13.37 2.59 21.50
C MET A 3 12.56 2.49 20.21
N GLY A 4 12.39 3.63 19.52
CA GLY A 4 11.84 3.66 18.18
C GLY A 4 12.72 2.79 17.26
N ARG A 5 12.14 1.76 16.64
CA ARG A 5 12.80 0.99 15.58
C ARG A 5 13.26 1.98 14.52
N LYS A 6 14.56 2.08 14.30
CA LYS A 6 15.10 2.79 13.14
C LYS A 6 14.50 2.14 11.90
N GLY A 7 13.64 2.87 11.18
CA GLY A 7 13.08 2.40 9.91
C GLY A 7 14.20 1.96 8.98
N ASN A 8 13.96 0.91 8.21
CA ASN A 8 14.91 0.55 7.19
C ASN A 8 14.88 1.62 6.07
N HIS A 9 15.88 1.60 5.22
CA HIS A 9 16.08 2.55 4.14
C HIS A 9 14.85 2.70 3.20
N PHE A 10 14.09 1.61 3.00
CA PHE A 10 12.85 1.61 2.19
C PHE A 10 11.71 2.35 2.89
N THR A 11 11.58 2.22 4.20
CA THR A 11 10.58 2.92 5.00
C THR A 11 10.81 4.43 4.99
N LEU A 12 12.08 4.86 5.10
CA LEU A 12 12.46 6.27 5.01
C LEU A 12 12.18 6.85 3.61
N HIS A 13 12.46 6.08 2.56
CA HIS A 13 12.18 6.49 1.19
C HIS A 13 10.67 6.66 0.96
N GLY A 14 9.83 5.75 1.45
CA GLY A 14 8.38 5.87 1.39
C GLY A 14 7.89 7.16 2.05
N GLN A 15 8.28 7.38 3.30
CA GLN A 15 7.90 8.55 4.09
C GLN A 15 8.31 9.90 3.47
N LEU A 16 9.45 9.95 2.77
CA LEU A 16 9.93 11.17 2.11
C LEU A 16 9.16 11.48 0.81
N HIS A 17 8.66 10.47 0.13
CA HIS A 17 8.09 10.63 -1.22
C HIS A 17 6.56 10.57 -1.27
N GLU A 18 5.92 10.01 -0.27
CA GLU A 18 4.45 9.98 -0.14
C GLU A 18 3.83 11.39 -0.19
N PRO A 19 4.35 12.41 0.55
CA PRO A 19 3.80 13.76 0.48
C PRO A 19 3.91 14.40 -0.92
N LEU A 20 4.99 14.07 -1.65
CA LEU A 20 5.17 14.56 -3.02
C LEU A 20 4.18 13.90 -3.97
N ALA A 21 4.00 12.59 -3.88
CA ALA A 21 3.04 11.86 -4.68
C ALA A 21 1.60 12.32 -4.41
N LEU A 22 1.23 12.55 -3.14
CA LEU A 22 -0.06 13.13 -2.77
C LEU A 22 -0.25 14.54 -3.32
N LYS A 23 0.80 15.37 -3.34
CA LYS A 23 0.75 16.70 -3.95
C LYS A 23 0.44 16.61 -5.45
N GLU A 24 1.11 15.70 -6.16
CA GLU A 24 0.88 15.51 -7.59
C GLU A 24 -0.51 14.90 -7.85
N TYR A 25 -0.97 13.97 -7.01
CA TYR A 25 -2.35 13.47 -7.08
C TYR A 25 -3.38 14.59 -6.92
N LYS A 26 -3.23 15.45 -5.90
CA LYS A 26 -4.12 16.60 -5.69
C LYS A 26 -4.14 17.55 -6.88
N LYS A 27 -2.97 17.79 -7.49
CA LYS A 27 -2.82 18.63 -8.68
C LYS A 27 -3.49 18.00 -9.90
N ALA A 28 -3.31 16.69 -10.11
CA ALA A 28 -3.86 15.97 -11.25
C ALA A 28 -5.39 15.82 -11.17
N THR A 29 -5.95 15.69 -9.96
CA THR A 29 -7.37 15.39 -9.76
C THR A 29 -8.21 16.56 -9.28
N GLY A 30 -7.59 17.61 -8.74
CA GLY A 30 -8.28 18.71 -8.06
C GLY A 30 -8.93 18.31 -6.72
N CYS A 31 -8.74 17.06 -6.26
CA CYS A 31 -9.39 16.56 -5.06
C CYS A 31 -8.68 17.06 -3.79
N ARG A 32 -9.48 17.43 -2.78
CA ARG A 32 -8.98 17.58 -1.43
C ARG A 32 -8.85 16.20 -0.79
N VAL A 33 -7.73 15.96 -0.11
CA VAL A 33 -7.40 14.68 0.52
C VAL A 33 -7.12 14.91 2.00
N GLY A 34 -7.88 14.24 2.85
CA GLY A 34 -7.62 14.11 4.28
C GLY A 34 -6.61 12.98 4.52
N GLN A 35 -5.69 13.19 5.45
CA GLN A 35 -4.76 12.16 5.89
C GLN A 35 -5.25 11.51 7.18
N TYR A 36 -5.05 10.21 7.27
CA TYR A 36 -5.44 9.40 8.42
C TYR A 36 -4.22 8.60 8.88
N GLY A 37 -4.16 8.34 10.18
CA GLY A 37 -3.19 7.39 10.73
C GLY A 37 -3.70 5.95 10.58
N LEU A 38 -3.28 5.11 11.52
CA LEU A 38 -3.75 3.72 11.58
C LEU A 38 -5.23 3.68 11.98
N VAL A 39 -6.05 3.06 11.14
CA VAL A 39 -7.50 2.85 11.38
C VAL A 39 -7.76 1.37 11.54
N ALA A 40 -8.31 0.98 12.69
CA ALA A 40 -8.72 -0.40 12.94
C ALA A 40 -10.16 -0.64 12.45
N SER A 41 -10.42 -1.84 11.96
CA SER A 41 -11.77 -2.28 11.62
C SER A 41 -12.65 -2.32 12.85
N LYS A 42 -13.89 -1.81 12.74
CA LYS A 42 -14.89 -1.87 13.81
C LYS A 42 -15.33 -3.30 14.10
N GLU A 43 -15.44 -4.13 13.07
CA GLU A 43 -15.91 -5.52 13.17
C GLU A 43 -14.80 -6.48 13.57
N LYS A 44 -13.59 -6.22 13.11
CA LYS A 44 -12.40 -7.06 13.33
C LYS A 44 -11.23 -6.21 13.85
N PRO A 45 -11.18 -5.90 15.17
CA PRO A 45 -10.21 -4.95 15.73
C PRO A 45 -8.75 -5.34 15.56
N TRP A 46 -8.48 -6.61 15.23
CA TRP A 46 -7.15 -7.10 14.90
C TRP A 46 -6.70 -6.74 13.48
N LEU A 47 -7.63 -6.27 12.64
CA LEU A 47 -7.38 -5.84 11.27
C LEU A 47 -7.35 -4.31 11.21
N ALA A 48 -6.30 -3.77 10.61
CA ALA A 48 -6.12 -2.33 10.50
C ALA A 48 -5.47 -1.95 9.17
N CYS A 49 -5.72 -0.74 8.71
CA CYS A 49 -5.05 -0.14 7.55
C CYS A 49 -4.49 1.25 7.91
N SER A 50 -3.53 1.70 7.12
CA SER A 50 -3.00 3.06 7.17
C SER A 50 -3.07 3.62 5.76
N PRO A 51 -4.19 4.27 5.39
CA PRO A 51 -4.36 4.83 4.06
C PRO A 51 -3.45 6.04 3.87
N ASP A 52 -2.93 6.24 2.67
CA ASP A 52 -2.20 7.46 2.32
C ASP A 52 -3.14 8.68 2.34
N GLY A 53 -4.43 8.46 2.10
CA GLY A 53 -5.46 9.46 2.27
C GLY A 53 -6.87 9.00 1.89
N VAL A 54 -7.84 9.89 2.15
CA VAL A 54 -9.22 9.74 1.68
C VAL A 54 -9.66 11.07 1.07
N THR A 55 -10.24 11.03 -0.11
CA THR A 55 -10.77 12.23 -0.76
C THR A 55 -12.04 12.75 -0.06
N HIS A 56 -12.35 14.04 -0.24
CA HIS A 56 -13.58 14.64 0.28
C HIS A 56 -14.87 14.03 -0.32
N CYS A 57 -14.76 13.31 -1.42
CA CYS A 57 -15.88 12.59 -2.05
C CYS A 57 -15.90 11.09 -1.69
N GLY A 58 -15.17 10.67 -0.65
CA GLY A 58 -15.26 9.32 -0.10
C GLY A 58 -14.51 8.26 -0.91
N ARG A 59 -13.36 8.59 -1.52
CA ARG A 59 -12.51 7.59 -2.18
C ARG A 59 -11.21 7.40 -1.40
N LEU A 60 -10.80 6.15 -1.24
CA LEU A 60 -9.46 5.80 -0.77
C LEU A 60 -8.42 6.33 -1.77
N VAL A 61 -7.33 6.85 -1.25
CA VAL A 61 -6.16 7.24 -2.06
C VAL A 61 -4.96 6.42 -1.60
N GLU A 62 -4.35 5.72 -2.53
CA GLU A 62 -3.09 5.00 -2.34
C GLU A 62 -2.10 5.51 -3.37
N VAL A 63 -1.00 6.10 -2.93
CA VAL A 63 -0.01 6.71 -3.82
C VAL A 63 1.29 5.92 -3.81
N ARG A 64 1.90 5.81 -4.98
CA ARG A 64 3.20 5.14 -5.15
C ARG A 64 4.14 6.00 -5.99
N ARG A 65 5.33 6.20 -5.48
CA ARG A 65 6.43 6.68 -6.31
C ARG A 65 7.13 5.48 -6.92
N VAL A 66 7.17 5.45 -8.25
CA VAL A 66 7.98 4.48 -8.99
C VAL A 66 9.38 5.06 -9.19
N GLY A 67 10.41 4.28 -8.90
CA GLY A 67 11.80 4.72 -9.08
C GLY A 67 12.11 5.10 -10.52
N ARG A 68 13.07 6.00 -10.72
CA ARG A 68 13.54 6.44 -12.04
C ARG A 68 14.10 5.24 -12.82
N VAL A 69 13.69 5.10 -14.08
CA VAL A 69 14.43 4.25 -15.03
C VAL A 69 15.78 4.94 -15.29
N GLU A 70 16.89 4.25 -15.03
CA GLU A 70 18.23 4.77 -15.37
C GLU A 70 18.30 5.07 -16.87
N GLY A 71 18.57 6.32 -17.24
CA GLY A 71 18.75 6.72 -18.63
C GLY A 71 18.56 8.19 -18.96
N GLN A 72 17.97 9.01 -18.07
CA GLN A 72 17.86 10.46 -18.32
C GLN A 72 18.65 11.25 -17.27
N GLY A 73 19.86 11.60 -17.61
CA GLY A 73 20.71 12.47 -16.83
C GLY A 73 20.21 13.92 -16.87
N ASP A 74 19.84 14.48 -15.71
CA ASP A 74 19.60 15.92 -15.53
C ASP A 74 20.57 16.57 -14.55
N GLY A 75 21.70 15.93 -14.24
CA GLY A 75 22.77 16.58 -13.46
C GLY A 75 22.43 16.97 -12.02
N THR A 76 21.24 16.69 -11.51
CA THR A 76 20.90 16.94 -10.11
C THR A 76 21.41 15.81 -9.23
N LEU A 77 22.26 16.18 -8.26
CA LEU A 77 22.84 15.27 -7.28
C LEU A 77 21.74 14.54 -6.49
N THR A 78 21.39 13.33 -6.93
CA THR A 78 20.65 12.40 -6.10
C THR A 78 21.60 11.79 -5.08
N PRO A 79 21.19 11.60 -3.81
CA PRO A 79 21.99 10.87 -2.85
C PRO A 79 22.43 9.54 -3.44
N PRO A 80 23.66 9.07 -3.16
CA PRO A 80 24.25 7.94 -3.86
C PRO A 80 23.38 6.71 -3.71
N GLN A 81 22.89 6.24 -4.85
CA GLN A 81 22.54 4.86 -5.12
C GLN A 81 21.60 4.16 -4.13
N LEU A 82 20.37 4.65 -3.99
CA LEU A 82 19.30 3.75 -3.68
C LEU A 82 18.95 2.96 -4.94
N LYS A 83 19.55 1.80 -5.09
CA LYS A 83 19.03 0.77 -5.98
C LYS A 83 17.65 0.39 -5.46
N CYS A 84 16.62 1.09 -5.91
CA CYS A 84 15.26 0.60 -5.78
C CYS A 84 15.22 -0.68 -6.63
N PRO A 85 15.07 -1.88 -6.05
CA PRO A 85 15.22 -3.13 -6.79
C PRO A 85 14.12 -3.38 -7.81
N VAL A 86 13.22 -2.42 -8.02
CA VAL A 86 12.14 -2.51 -8.98
C VAL A 86 12.03 -1.18 -9.72
N SER A 87 12.86 -0.99 -10.73
CA SER A 87 12.54 -0.08 -11.83
C SER A 87 11.39 -0.69 -12.65
N ARG A 88 10.19 -0.69 -12.07
CA ARG A 88 9.02 -1.11 -12.80
C ARG A 88 8.57 0.05 -13.67
N LEU A 89 8.37 -0.21 -14.94
CA LEU A 89 7.66 0.71 -15.81
C LEU A 89 6.22 0.87 -15.31
N ILE A 90 5.74 2.10 -15.26
CA ILE A 90 4.32 2.38 -15.05
C ILE A 90 3.58 1.81 -16.27
N VAL A 91 2.63 0.92 -16.04
CA VAL A 91 1.72 0.44 -17.07
C VAL A 91 0.44 1.24 -16.95
N PRO A 92 0.14 2.12 -17.93
CA PRO A 92 -1.07 2.93 -17.86
C PRO A 92 -2.34 2.09 -17.78
N GLY A 93 -3.25 2.48 -16.90
CA GLY A 93 -4.53 1.80 -16.74
C GLY A 93 -4.50 0.53 -15.91
N GLU A 94 -3.35 0.11 -15.39
CA GLU A 94 -3.22 -1.11 -14.60
C GLU A 94 -2.84 -0.83 -13.14
N VAL A 95 -3.41 -1.64 -12.24
CA VAL A 95 -2.95 -1.78 -10.85
C VAL A 95 -2.18 -3.08 -10.74
N PRO A 96 -0.94 -3.08 -10.24
CA PRO A 96 -0.22 -4.32 -10.01
C PRO A 96 -0.98 -5.24 -9.05
N ARG A 97 -1.13 -6.50 -9.41
CA ARG A 97 -1.95 -7.48 -8.67
C ARG A 97 -1.64 -7.50 -7.17
N HIS A 98 -0.39 -7.33 -6.78
CA HIS A 98 0.01 -7.36 -5.36
C HIS A 98 -0.47 -6.15 -4.54
N TYR A 99 -0.99 -5.08 -5.16
CA TYR A 99 -1.62 -3.96 -4.45
C TYR A 99 -3.13 -4.11 -4.30
N LEU A 100 -3.79 -4.96 -5.11
CA LEU A 100 -5.22 -5.17 -5.03
C LEU A 100 -5.70 -5.60 -3.63
N PRO A 101 -5.03 -6.57 -2.94
CA PRO A 101 -5.43 -6.93 -1.58
C PRO A 101 -5.39 -5.77 -0.61
N GLN A 102 -4.37 -4.90 -0.69
CA GLN A 102 -4.26 -3.72 0.17
C GLN A 102 -5.39 -2.74 -0.10
N LEU A 103 -5.69 -2.43 -1.36
CA LEU A 103 -6.78 -1.53 -1.74
C LEU A 103 -8.14 -2.06 -1.26
N GLN A 104 -8.43 -3.33 -1.51
CA GLN A 104 -9.70 -3.95 -1.16
C GLN A 104 -9.92 -4.02 0.35
N ILE A 105 -8.90 -4.42 1.13
CA ILE A 105 -9.03 -4.49 2.58
C ILE A 105 -9.13 -3.10 3.21
N SER A 106 -8.44 -2.10 2.66
CA SER A 106 -8.55 -0.73 3.14
C SER A 106 -9.93 -0.13 2.85
N MET A 107 -10.52 -0.41 1.67
CA MET A 107 -11.89 -0.04 1.36
C MET A 107 -12.90 -0.71 2.30
N TYR A 108 -12.68 -1.98 2.66
CA TYR A 108 -13.51 -2.68 3.65
C TYR A 108 -13.45 -2.01 5.03
N ILE A 109 -12.23 -1.75 5.54
CA ILE A 109 -12.03 -1.17 6.89
C ILE A 109 -12.63 0.23 6.99
N LEU A 110 -12.50 1.03 5.93
CA LEU A 110 -12.96 2.42 5.88
C LEU A 110 -14.39 2.58 5.36
N ASP A 111 -15.04 1.46 4.98
CA ASP A 111 -16.37 1.42 4.36
C ASP A 111 -16.49 2.32 3.12
N LEU A 112 -15.50 2.23 2.23
CA LEU A 112 -15.44 2.99 0.99
C LEU A 112 -15.76 2.09 -0.22
N GLN A 113 -16.33 2.68 -1.28
CA GLN A 113 -16.75 1.94 -2.48
C GLN A 113 -15.73 2.02 -3.61
N GLU A 114 -14.84 3.01 -3.56
CA GLU A 114 -13.84 3.25 -4.61
C GLU A 114 -12.49 3.61 -4.00
N ALA A 115 -11.45 3.25 -4.73
CA ALA A 115 -10.07 3.64 -4.46
C ALA A 115 -9.43 4.25 -5.69
N ASP A 116 -8.68 5.32 -5.52
CA ASP A 116 -7.80 5.88 -6.52
C ASP A 116 -6.37 5.38 -6.24
N TYR A 117 -5.86 4.50 -7.09
CA TYR A 117 -4.47 4.06 -7.09
C TYR A 117 -3.65 4.97 -8.00
N PHE A 118 -2.68 5.67 -7.43
CA PHE A 118 -1.90 6.67 -8.13
C PHE A 118 -0.41 6.34 -8.10
N GLU A 119 0.16 6.09 -9.28
CA GLU A 119 1.60 5.97 -9.47
C GLU A 119 2.16 7.25 -10.08
N TRP A 120 3.30 7.66 -9.58
CA TRP A 120 3.98 8.87 -10.03
C TRP A 120 5.47 8.67 -10.18
N THR A 121 6.01 9.22 -11.27
CA THR A 121 7.44 9.44 -11.51
C THR A 121 7.66 10.89 -11.96
N GLN A 122 8.91 11.32 -12.08
CA GLN A 122 9.23 12.58 -12.76
C GLN A 122 8.93 12.43 -14.27
N GLY A 123 7.72 12.79 -14.68
CA GLY A 123 7.30 12.81 -16.10
C GLY A 123 6.19 11.82 -16.48
N GLN A 124 5.81 10.89 -15.61
CA GLN A 124 4.71 9.97 -15.87
C GLN A 124 3.80 9.82 -14.65
N THR A 125 2.52 9.75 -14.89
CA THR A 125 1.51 9.44 -13.89
C THR A 125 0.59 8.34 -14.39
N ASN A 126 0.10 7.52 -13.46
CA ASN A 126 -0.93 6.53 -13.72
C ASN A 126 -1.97 6.66 -12.60
N LEU A 127 -3.21 6.95 -12.98
CA LEU A 127 -4.34 7.02 -12.06
C LEU A 127 -5.34 5.94 -12.48
N VAL A 128 -5.54 4.97 -11.60
CA VAL A 128 -6.50 3.90 -11.83
C VAL A 128 -7.54 3.89 -10.73
N ARG A 129 -8.80 3.97 -11.11
CA ARG A 129 -9.92 3.82 -10.17
C ARG A 129 -10.29 2.37 -10.03
N VAL A 130 -10.26 1.88 -8.80
CA VAL A 130 -10.59 0.51 -8.41
C VAL A 130 -11.91 0.54 -7.65
N LYS A 131 -12.85 -0.30 -8.04
CA LYS A 131 -14.10 -0.50 -7.30
C LYS A 131 -13.93 -1.55 -6.22
N ARG A 132 -14.69 -1.41 -5.15
CA ARG A 132 -14.80 -2.43 -4.10
C ARG A 132 -15.38 -3.71 -4.69
N ASP A 133 -14.71 -4.81 -4.44
CA ASP A 133 -15.11 -6.16 -4.82
C ASP A 133 -15.42 -6.96 -3.55
N GLN A 134 -16.70 -7.02 -3.21
CA GLN A 134 -17.12 -7.67 -1.97
C GLN A 134 -16.83 -9.18 -1.97
N PRO A 135 -17.10 -9.95 -3.03
CA PRO A 135 -16.72 -11.37 -3.08
C PRO A 135 -15.21 -11.60 -2.87
N TYR A 136 -14.36 -10.76 -3.46
CA TYR A 136 -12.91 -10.83 -3.25
C TYR A 136 -12.54 -10.54 -1.79
N ILE A 137 -13.17 -9.52 -1.19
CA ILE A 137 -12.96 -9.15 0.23
C ILE A 137 -13.38 -10.31 1.14
N ASP A 138 -14.53 -10.91 0.91
CA ASP A 138 -15.06 -12.00 1.74
C ASP A 138 -14.11 -13.21 1.73
N ALA A 139 -13.66 -13.63 0.55
CA ALA A 139 -12.68 -14.70 0.41
C ALA A 139 -11.33 -14.38 1.08
N MET A 140 -10.92 -13.12 1.04
CA MET A 140 -9.71 -12.66 1.72
C MET A 140 -9.89 -12.64 3.24
N LEU A 141 -11.02 -12.16 3.75
CA LEU A 141 -11.33 -12.11 5.17
C LEU A 141 -11.37 -13.49 5.81
N GLU A 142 -11.90 -14.51 5.11
CA GLU A 142 -11.89 -15.90 5.56
C GLU A 142 -10.44 -16.37 5.80
N LYS A 143 -9.55 -16.20 4.81
CA LYS A 143 -8.15 -16.58 4.95
C LYS A 143 -7.40 -15.79 6.02
N LEU A 144 -7.70 -14.50 6.17
CA LEU A 144 -7.11 -13.67 7.22
C LEU A 144 -7.59 -14.09 8.60
N GLN A 145 -8.86 -14.50 8.74
CA GLN A 145 -9.39 -15.02 10.00
C GLN A 145 -8.70 -16.31 10.40
N ASP A 146 -8.59 -17.27 9.48
CA ASP A 146 -7.86 -18.53 9.71
C ASP A 146 -6.42 -18.29 10.16
N PHE A 147 -5.74 -17.34 9.51
CA PHE A 147 -4.38 -16.95 9.88
C PHE A 147 -4.33 -16.36 11.30
N TYR A 148 -5.27 -15.48 11.63
CA TYR A 148 -5.34 -14.84 12.94
C TYR A 148 -5.58 -15.87 14.04
N ASP A 149 -6.49 -16.82 13.84
CA ASP A 149 -6.83 -17.87 14.80
C ASP A 149 -5.64 -18.83 15.02
N GLN A 150 -4.95 -19.22 13.96
CA GLN A 150 -3.70 -20.00 14.05
C GLN A 150 -2.62 -19.23 14.81
N TRP A 151 -2.47 -17.92 14.54
CA TRP A 151 -1.52 -17.08 15.25
C TRP A 151 -1.84 -16.95 16.74
N GLN A 152 -3.12 -16.80 17.10
CA GLN A 152 -3.55 -16.75 18.50
C GLN A 152 -3.26 -18.07 19.23
N THR A 153 -3.54 -19.20 18.61
CA THR A 153 -3.24 -20.52 19.14
C THR A 153 -1.73 -20.69 19.38
N MET A 154 -0.91 -20.36 18.39
CA MET A 154 0.55 -20.42 18.53
C MET A 154 1.06 -19.49 19.63
N LYS A 155 0.46 -18.32 19.79
CA LYS A 155 0.82 -17.38 20.85
C LYS A 155 0.52 -17.93 22.24
N GLN A 156 -0.65 -18.56 22.42
CA GLN A 156 -1.06 -19.20 23.67
C GLN A 156 -0.13 -20.36 24.04
N GLU A 157 0.31 -21.13 23.05
CA GLU A 157 1.23 -22.25 23.21
C GLU A 157 2.70 -21.83 23.37
N GLY A 158 3.00 -20.52 23.36
CA GLY A 158 4.38 -20.01 23.44
C GLY A 158 5.25 -20.32 22.22
N ARG A 159 4.64 -20.76 21.12
CA ARG A 159 5.32 -21.06 19.85
C ARG A 159 5.59 -19.78 19.07
N LYS A 160 6.80 -19.66 18.51
CA LYS A 160 7.08 -18.58 17.55
C LYS A 160 6.73 -19.04 16.13
N PRO A 161 6.08 -18.20 15.32
CA PRO A 161 5.82 -18.54 13.94
C PRO A 161 7.15 -18.82 13.21
N LYS A 162 7.26 -19.99 12.59
CA LYS A 162 8.42 -20.30 11.74
C LYS A 162 8.41 -19.30 10.59
N ARG A 163 9.51 -18.57 10.38
CA ARG A 163 9.69 -17.75 9.18
C ARG A 163 9.61 -18.68 7.96
N ARG A 164 8.43 -18.75 7.31
CA ARG A 164 8.37 -19.32 5.97
C ARG A 164 9.17 -18.39 5.06
N ARG A 165 10.18 -18.92 4.38
CA ARG A 165 10.69 -18.24 3.18
C ARG A 165 9.52 -18.17 2.23
N ALA A 166 9.06 -16.96 1.90
CA ALA A 166 8.01 -16.74 0.93
C ALA A 166 8.42 -17.46 -0.37
N GLN A 167 7.74 -18.53 -0.72
CA GLN A 167 7.86 -19.11 -2.05
C GLN A 167 7.12 -18.15 -2.99
N LYS A 168 7.76 -17.81 -4.10
CA LYS A 168 7.26 -16.85 -5.10
C LYS A 168 5.88 -17.20 -5.69
N LYS A 169 5.32 -18.37 -5.34
CA LYS A 169 4.04 -18.92 -5.81
C LYS A 169 2.83 -18.66 -4.88
N ASP A 170 3.05 -18.13 -3.65
CA ASP A 170 1.96 -18.04 -2.66
C ASP A 170 1.10 -16.77 -2.80
N PHE A 171 1.25 -15.98 -3.87
CA PHE A 171 0.49 -14.76 -4.12
C PHE A 171 -0.51 -14.86 -5.29
N ASP A 172 -0.73 -16.03 -5.85
CA ASP A 172 -1.85 -16.27 -6.77
C ASP A 172 -3.14 -16.45 -5.96
N PHE A 173 -3.70 -15.35 -5.49
CA PHE A 173 -5.09 -15.28 -5.07
C PHE A 173 -5.93 -15.12 -6.34
N LEU A 174 -6.46 -16.26 -6.85
CA LEU A 174 -7.29 -16.48 -8.04
C LEU A 174 -6.50 -16.73 -9.31
#